data_fa11012a7819ebd62ae1c578e275495d
#
_entry.id   fa11012a7819ebd62ae1c578e275495d
#
_cell.length_a   1.000
_cell.length_b   1.000
_cell.length_c   1.000
_cell.angle_alpha   90.00
_cell.angle_beta   90.00
_cell.angle_gamma   90.00
#
_symmetry.space_group_name_H-M   'P 1'
#
loop_
_entity.id
_entity.type
_entity.pdbx_description
1 polymer ?
#
loop_
_entity_poly.entity_id
_entity_poly.type
_entity_poly.pdbx_seq_one_letter_code
_entity_poly.pdbx_strand_id
1 'polypeptide(L)'
;QKEVVTRRTRFDLNKAEARAHILEGLRIALDNIDEIIKIIRSSYNDAKPKLMESFGLSEIQAQAILDMRLARLQGLEREKIENEYDELCRKIAYYNELLADEKKLMGVVKDELLEIKEKYSDERRTKISAAADEMDDADLIEEKQVAVTLTHLGYLKRIPADTYKTQRRGGKGITGLTTRENDFVTNLILTSTHDNLMFFTNTGKAYKIKAYEIPEATRTAKGTPAINFLNLMQRERITTVIPFKEFSDEKYLMAVTKHGTIKKTAMSQFDTNRKTGLIAINLKDGDELVSLKQTSGNDKVIIITKNGKCICFSEDDVRPMGRIAGGVRAIKLEDDDEVVSMELVQPHEELLVVTTNGYGKRTSVEEYKIQTRGGKGLLTYDKTKFRKTGRLVGALVVDDDDEVLLINSEGTIIRIRADEVSKLGRATQGVKIMRTDEDTNIISIAKVINEEQSADETKEKKGSGKEKNKKKDDGSEQTKLDLS
;
A
#
# COMPACT_ATOMS: atom_id res chain seq x y z
N GLN A 1 27.83 -24.09 -12.32
CA GLN A 1 28.95 -24.67 -13.10
C GLN A 1 30.00 -25.31 -12.18
N LYS A 2 30.52 -24.65 -11.12
CA LYS A 2 31.51 -25.21 -10.19
C LYS A 2 31.17 -26.63 -9.75
N GLU A 3 29.95 -26.87 -9.24
CA GLU A 3 29.50 -28.20 -8.79
C GLU A 3 29.46 -29.23 -9.94
N VAL A 4 29.05 -28.81 -11.12
CA VAL A 4 28.99 -29.66 -12.29
C VAL A 4 30.41 -30.11 -12.71
N VAL A 5 31.33 -29.14 -12.80
CA VAL A 5 32.74 -29.47 -13.14
C VAL A 5 33.37 -30.36 -12.06
N THR A 6 33.12 -30.08 -10.77
CA THR A 6 33.61 -30.93 -9.66
C THR A 6 33.10 -32.37 -9.78
N ARG A 7 31.80 -32.56 -10.04
CA ARG A 7 31.20 -33.90 -10.19
C ARG A 7 31.74 -34.63 -11.42
N ARG A 8 31.85 -33.92 -12.55
CA ARG A 8 32.46 -34.48 -13.78
C ARG A 8 33.91 -34.92 -13.53
N THR A 9 34.74 -34.05 -12.97
CA THR A 9 36.15 -34.33 -12.68
C THR A 9 36.28 -35.52 -11.72
N ARG A 10 35.44 -35.61 -10.68
CA ARG A 10 35.45 -36.77 -9.77
C ARG A 10 35.02 -38.06 -10.44
N PHE A 11 34.06 -38.00 -11.33
CA PHE A 11 33.67 -39.19 -12.13
C PHE A 11 34.80 -39.65 -13.05
N ASP A 12 35.45 -38.71 -13.77
CA ASP A 12 36.54 -38.98 -14.66
C ASP A 12 37.77 -39.51 -13.91
N LEU A 13 38.05 -38.98 -12.71
CA LEU A 13 39.10 -39.49 -11.81
C LEU A 13 38.83 -40.92 -11.42
N ASN A 14 37.68 -41.25 -10.90
CA ASN A 14 37.32 -42.60 -10.48
C ASN A 14 37.41 -43.60 -11.65
N LYS A 15 37.00 -43.18 -12.86
CA LYS A 15 37.08 -44.00 -14.07
C LYS A 15 38.54 -44.22 -14.48
N ALA A 16 39.39 -43.19 -14.40
CA ALA A 16 40.79 -43.28 -14.70
C ALA A 16 41.56 -44.17 -13.69
N GLU A 17 41.27 -44.04 -12.40
CA GLU A 17 41.83 -44.85 -11.33
C GLU A 17 41.44 -46.34 -11.48
N ALA A 18 40.16 -46.63 -11.74
CA ALA A 18 39.71 -47.99 -11.96
C ALA A 18 40.41 -48.65 -13.17
N ARG A 19 40.64 -47.87 -14.25
CA ARG A 19 41.35 -48.39 -15.44
C ARG A 19 42.84 -48.54 -15.18
N ALA A 20 43.49 -47.60 -14.52
CA ALA A 20 44.90 -47.66 -14.14
C ALA A 20 45.18 -48.87 -13.23
N HIS A 21 44.27 -49.11 -12.27
CA HIS A 21 44.36 -50.30 -11.40
C HIS A 21 44.39 -51.64 -12.20
N ILE A 22 43.53 -51.73 -13.22
CA ILE A 22 43.54 -52.93 -14.10
C ILE A 22 44.87 -53.02 -14.88
N LEU A 23 45.34 -51.93 -15.47
CA LEU A 23 46.59 -51.94 -16.24
C LEU A 23 47.80 -52.22 -15.37
N GLU A 24 47.83 -51.77 -14.10
CA GLU A 24 48.88 -52.15 -13.15
C GLU A 24 48.95 -53.69 -12.94
N GLY A 25 47.78 -54.30 -12.73
CA GLY A 25 47.74 -55.78 -12.69
C GLY A 25 48.23 -56.48 -13.97
N LEU A 26 47.87 -55.90 -15.14
CA LEU A 26 48.36 -56.40 -16.42
C LEU A 26 49.86 -56.21 -16.61
N ARG A 27 50.47 -55.14 -16.12
CA ARG A 27 51.93 -54.93 -16.11
C ARG A 27 52.62 -55.99 -15.28
N ILE A 28 52.14 -56.24 -14.04
CA ILE A 28 52.68 -57.29 -13.19
C ILE A 28 52.61 -58.63 -13.90
N ALA A 29 51.50 -58.89 -14.62
CA ALA A 29 51.33 -60.12 -15.37
C ALA A 29 52.29 -60.23 -16.55
N LEU A 30 52.58 -59.19 -17.28
CA LEU A 30 53.52 -59.17 -18.40
C LEU A 30 54.96 -59.35 -17.94
N ASP A 31 55.34 -58.81 -16.77
CA ASP A 31 56.66 -58.98 -16.18
C ASP A 31 56.89 -60.38 -15.67
N ASN A 32 55.83 -61.12 -15.28
CA ASN A 32 55.94 -62.50 -14.73
C ASN A 32 55.14 -63.50 -15.56
N ILE A 33 55.16 -63.36 -16.89
CA ILE A 33 54.25 -64.05 -17.79
C ILE A 33 54.40 -65.58 -17.73
N ASP A 34 55.63 -66.11 -17.65
CA ASP A 34 55.90 -67.52 -17.63
C ASP A 34 55.32 -68.18 -16.35
N GLU A 35 55.43 -67.47 -15.21
CA GLU A 35 54.94 -67.95 -13.92
C GLU A 35 53.40 -67.92 -13.86
N ILE A 36 52.79 -66.90 -14.41
CA ILE A 36 51.37 -66.78 -14.53
C ILE A 36 50.77 -67.89 -15.43
N ILE A 37 51.40 -68.14 -16.61
CA ILE A 37 50.96 -69.19 -17.47
C ILE A 37 51.09 -70.60 -16.79
N LYS A 38 52.14 -70.79 -16.00
CA LYS A 38 52.37 -72.04 -15.24
C LYS A 38 51.25 -72.18 -14.18
N ILE A 39 50.93 -71.16 -13.42
CA ILE A 39 49.85 -71.20 -12.43
C ILE A 39 48.51 -71.50 -13.11
N ILE A 40 48.17 -70.80 -14.20
CA ILE A 40 46.90 -70.98 -14.92
C ILE A 40 46.79 -72.44 -15.44
N ARG A 41 47.85 -72.97 -16.03
CA ARG A 41 47.90 -74.37 -16.56
C ARG A 41 47.83 -75.45 -15.48
N SER A 42 48.34 -75.14 -14.28
CA SER A 42 48.34 -76.06 -13.16
C SER A 42 47.09 -76.02 -12.31
N SER A 43 46.22 -75.02 -12.55
CA SER A 43 45.01 -74.80 -11.81
C SER A 43 43.79 -75.38 -12.51
N TYR A 44 42.91 -76.05 -11.77
CA TYR A 44 41.71 -76.66 -12.33
C TYR A 44 40.53 -75.72 -12.30
N ASN A 45 40.26 -75.03 -11.14
CA ASN A 45 39.24 -73.99 -10.96
C ASN A 45 39.69 -72.89 -9.97
N ASP A 46 40.94 -72.94 -9.51
CA ASP A 46 41.50 -72.09 -8.45
C ASP A 46 42.58 -71.10 -8.94
N ALA A 47 42.63 -70.87 -10.27
CA ALA A 47 43.60 -69.98 -10.88
C ALA A 47 43.51 -68.55 -10.33
N LYS A 48 42.29 -68.00 -10.17
CA LYS A 48 42.09 -66.66 -9.69
C LYS A 48 42.61 -66.40 -8.25
N PRO A 49 42.23 -67.18 -7.23
CA PRO A 49 42.78 -67.03 -5.88
C PRO A 49 44.30 -67.29 -5.81
N LYS A 50 44.86 -68.20 -6.60
CA LYS A 50 46.31 -68.39 -6.63
C LYS A 50 47.07 -67.25 -7.24
N LEU A 51 46.53 -66.58 -8.27
CA LEU A 51 47.12 -65.36 -8.85
C LEU A 51 47.07 -64.22 -7.86
N MET A 52 45.96 -64.08 -7.12
CA MET A 52 45.82 -63.04 -6.07
C MET A 52 46.85 -63.26 -4.95
N GLU A 53 47.04 -64.45 -4.47
CA GLU A 53 47.98 -64.83 -3.39
C GLU A 53 49.44 -64.67 -3.81
N SER A 54 49.80 -65.16 -5.02
CA SER A 54 51.19 -65.16 -5.50
C SER A 54 51.70 -63.76 -5.87
N PHE A 55 50.87 -62.89 -6.43
CA PHE A 55 51.26 -61.57 -6.93
C PHE A 55 50.65 -60.39 -6.20
N GLY A 56 49.87 -60.61 -5.12
CA GLY A 56 49.21 -59.59 -4.39
C GLY A 56 48.16 -58.83 -5.20
N LEU A 57 47.56 -59.50 -6.19
CA LEU A 57 46.57 -58.84 -7.10
C LEU A 57 45.17 -58.74 -6.48
N SER A 58 44.47 -57.71 -6.85
CA SER A 58 43.05 -57.62 -6.54
C SER A 58 42.23 -58.64 -7.37
N GLU A 59 41.02 -58.90 -6.91
CA GLU A 59 40.09 -59.77 -7.64
C GLU A 59 39.83 -59.31 -9.08
N ILE A 60 39.67 -57.95 -9.25
CA ILE A 60 39.44 -57.30 -10.55
C ILE A 60 40.68 -57.48 -11.47
N GLN A 61 41.89 -57.28 -10.91
CA GLN A 61 43.15 -57.48 -11.65
C GLN A 61 43.34 -58.91 -12.05
N ALA A 62 43.15 -59.87 -11.14
CA ALA A 62 43.26 -61.30 -11.42
C ALA A 62 42.27 -61.77 -12.51
N GLN A 63 41.03 -61.27 -12.46
CA GLN A 63 40.05 -61.54 -13.50
C GLN A 63 40.46 -60.95 -14.86
N ALA A 64 40.97 -59.74 -14.90
CA ALA A 64 41.43 -59.08 -16.13
C ALA A 64 42.61 -59.84 -16.77
N ILE A 65 43.48 -60.46 -15.94
CA ILE A 65 44.59 -61.34 -16.42
C ILE A 65 44.03 -62.63 -17.02
N LEU A 66 43.05 -63.25 -16.39
CA LEU A 66 42.42 -64.45 -16.90
C LEU A 66 41.66 -64.23 -18.21
N ASP A 67 41.07 -63.07 -18.37
CA ASP A 67 40.36 -62.69 -19.59
C ASP A 67 41.28 -62.14 -20.70
N MET A 68 42.62 -62.10 -20.45
CA MET A 68 43.59 -61.56 -21.39
C MET A 68 43.81 -62.54 -22.55
N ARG A 69 43.71 -62.04 -23.78
CA ARG A 69 43.96 -62.79 -24.98
C ARG A 69 45.49 -63.00 -25.19
N LEU A 70 45.89 -64.19 -25.62
CA LEU A 70 47.29 -64.50 -25.89
C LEU A 70 47.97 -63.53 -26.85
N ALA A 71 47.23 -62.95 -27.78
CA ALA A 71 47.75 -61.92 -28.69
C ALA A 71 48.30 -60.66 -27.96
N ARG A 72 47.85 -60.35 -26.74
CA ARG A 72 48.31 -59.21 -25.92
C ARG A 72 49.70 -59.45 -25.28
N LEU A 73 50.25 -60.64 -25.40
CA LEU A 73 51.57 -60.94 -24.88
C LEU A 73 52.71 -60.52 -25.84
N GLN A 74 52.38 -60.01 -27.02
CA GLN A 74 53.37 -59.45 -27.96
C GLN A 74 54.00 -58.18 -27.46
N GLY A 75 55.28 -57.91 -27.76
CA GLY A 75 56.02 -56.73 -27.29
C GLY A 75 55.40 -55.40 -27.64
N LEU A 76 54.77 -55.28 -28.81
CA LEU A 76 54.03 -54.06 -29.21
C LEU A 76 52.78 -53.74 -28.33
N GLU A 77 52.13 -54.75 -27.81
CA GLU A 77 50.98 -54.60 -26.92
C GLU A 77 51.43 -54.23 -25.49
N ARG A 78 52.62 -54.70 -25.07
CA ARG A 78 53.25 -54.28 -23.80
C ARG A 78 53.48 -52.73 -23.79
N GLU A 79 54.09 -52.25 -24.86
CA GLU A 79 54.35 -50.78 -25.00
C GLU A 79 53.05 -49.96 -24.99
N LYS A 80 51.98 -50.50 -25.61
CA LYS A 80 50.68 -49.82 -25.55
C LYS A 80 50.09 -49.75 -24.12
N ILE A 81 50.22 -50.83 -23.35
CA ILE A 81 49.75 -50.90 -21.96
C ILE A 81 50.52 -49.92 -21.08
N GLU A 82 51.86 -49.87 -21.27
CA GLU A 82 52.69 -48.89 -20.54
C GLU A 82 52.35 -47.45 -20.87
N ASN A 83 52.23 -47.17 -22.16
CA ASN A 83 51.84 -45.79 -22.59
C ASN A 83 50.44 -45.39 -22.10
N GLU A 84 49.46 -46.35 -22.16
CA GLU A 84 48.10 -46.07 -21.62
C GLU A 84 48.14 -45.88 -20.11
N TYR A 85 48.94 -46.61 -19.36
CA TYR A 85 49.11 -46.47 -17.94
C TYR A 85 49.72 -45.11 -17.58
N ASP A 86 50.78 -44.69 -18.26
CA ASP A 86 51.45 -43.41 -18.04
C ASP A 86 50.54 -42.25 -18.37
N GLU A 87 49.76 -42.36 -19.42
CA GLU A 87 48.76 -41.33 -19.77
C GLU A 87 47.68 -41.20 -18.68
N LEU A 88 47.19 -42.33 -18.16
CA LEU A 88 46.22 -42.36 -17.08
C LEU A 88 46.80 -41.79 -15.78
N CYS A 89 48.03 -42.10 -15.44
CA CYS A 89 48.72 -41.53 -14.27
C CYS A 89 48.81 -39.99 -14.35
N ARG A 90 49.12 -39.46 -15.53
CA ARG A 90 49.12 -37.99 -15.76
C ARG A 90 47.71 -37.39 -15.61
N LYS A 91 46.69 -38.06 -16.14
CA LYS A 91 45.28 -37.62 -15.99
C LYS A 91 44.83 -37.67 -14.53
N ILE A 92 45.16 -38.72 -13.81
CA ILE A 92 44.85 -38.88 -12.38
C ILE A 92 45.49 -37.73 -11.56
N ALA A 93 46.80 -37.47 -11.82
CA ALA A 93 47.48 -36.37 -11.16
C ALA A 93 46.84 -35.02 -11.45
N TYR A 94 46.48 -34.75 -12.70
CA TYR A 94 45.77 -33.55 -13.11
C TYR A 94 44.38 -33.42 -12.44
N TYR A 95 43.57 -34.46 -12.40
CA TYR A 95 42.26 -34.44 -11.78
C TYR A 95 42.34 -34.23 -10.26
N ASN A 96 43.33 -34.84 -9.61
CA ASN A 96 43.56 -34.66 -8.18
C ASN A 96 44.00 -33.22 -7.88
N GLU A 97 44.90 -32.63 -8.69
CA GLU A 97 45.31 -31.26 -8.58
C GLU A 97 44.14 -30.30 -8.79
N LEU A 98 43.27 -30.58 -9.77
CA LEU A 98 42.09 -29.77 -10.06
C LEU A 98 41.04 -29.80 -8.93
N LEU A 99 40.86 -30.98 -8.29
CA LEU A 99 39.95 -31.12 -7.16
C LEU A 99 40.49 -30.51 -5.86
N ALA A 100 41.82 -30.42 -5.69
CA ALA A 100 42.49 -29.86 -4.53
C ALA A 100 42.53 -28.31 -4.56
N ASP A 101 42.57 -27.69 -5.76
CA ASP A 101 42.69 -26.26 -5.92
C ASP A 101 41.45 -25.65 -6.59
N GLU A 102 40.67 -24.91 -5.76
CA GLU A 102 39.47 -24.22 -6.22
C GLU A 102 39.76 -23.21 -7.35
N LYS A 103 40.93 -22.56 -7.34
CA LYS A 103 41.29 -21.57 -8.38
C LYS A 103 41.49 -22.24 -9.73
N LYS A 104 42.12 -23.42 -9.74
CA LYS A 104 42.32 -24.22 -10.96
C LYS A 104 40.98 -24.72 -11.49
N LEU A 105 40.09 -25.18 -10.62
CA LEU A 105 38.75 -25.62 -10.98
C LEU A 105 37.91 -24.47 -11.58
N MET A 106 38.00 -23.27 -10.99
CA MET A 106 37.36 -22.07 -11.57
C MET A 106 38.02 -21.62 -12.88
N GLY A 107 39.31 -21.92 -13.06
CA GLY A 107 40.00 -21.74 -14.35
C GLY A 107 39.33 -22.52 -15.47
N VAL A 108 39.07 -23.82 -15.25
CA VAL A 108 38.34 -24.66 -16.22
C VAL A 108 36.97 -24.11 -16.55
N VAL A 109 36.19 -23.64 -15.54
CA VAL A 109 34.89 -22.98 -15.76
C VAL A 109 35.04 -21.73 -16.63
N LYS A 110 36.08 -20.93 -16.38
CA LYS A 110 36.37 -19.73 -17.15
C LYS A 110 36.71 -20.08 -18.61
N ASP A 111 37.54 -21.06 -18.82
CA ASP A 111 37.98 -21.46 -20.15
C ASP A 111 36.81 -22.00 -20.98
N GLU A 112 35.96 -22.83 -20.40
CA GLU A 112 34.73 -23.30 -21.04
C GLU A 112 33.78 -22.17 -21.40
N LEU A 113 33.63 -21.14 -20.52
CA LEU A 113 32.83 -19.97 -20.81
C LEU A 113 33.43 -19.10 -21.91
N LEU A 114 34.75 -18.98 -21.95
CA LEU A 114 35.45 -18.24 -23.02
C LEU A 114 35.28 -18.93 -24.38
N GLU A 115 35.34 -20.25 -24.43
CA GLU A 115 35.08 -21.03 -25.65
C GLU A 115 33.65 -20.82 -26.14
N ILE A 116 32.65 -20.86 -25.22
CA ILE A 116 31.25 -20.59 -25.57
C ILE A 116 31.10 -19.16 -26.07
N LYS A 117 31.76 -18.19 -25.40
CA LYS A 117 31.74 -16.79 -25.83
C LYS A 117 32.30 -16.64 -27.24
N GLU A 118 33.43 -17.23 -27.54
CA GLU A 118 34.08 -17.12 -28.85
C GLU A 118 33.18 -17.73 -29.96
N LYS A 119 32.54 -18.87 -29.67
CA LYS A 119 31.72 -19.60 -30.63
C LYS A 119 30.34 -19.00 -30.88
N TYR A 120 29.75 -18.36 -29.88
CA TYR A 120 28.35 -17.94 -29.91
C TYR A 120 28.13 -16.46 -29.61
N SER A 121 29.20 -15.64 -29.41
CA SER A 121 29.00 -14.22 -29.17
C SER A 121 28.50 -13.52 -30.44
N ASP A 122 27.48 -12.73 -30.27
CA ASP A 122 26.97 -11.80 -31.25
C ASP A 122 27.02 -10.37 -30.70
N GLU A 123 26.84 -9.40 -31.57
CA GLU A 123 26.77 -7.99 -31.17
C GLU A 123 25.51 -7.75 -30.33
N ARG A 124 25.64 -6.92 -29.31
CA ARG A 124 24.52 -6.56 -28.47
C ARG A 124 23.48 -5.79 -29.29
N ARG A 125 22.26 -6.35 -29.40
CA ARG A 125 21.13 -5.74 -30.15
C ARG A 125 20.53 -4.54 -29.38
N THR A 126 20.58 -4.58 -28.04
CA THR A 126 20.06 -3.53 -27.18
C THR A 126 21.12 -2.44 -26.98
N LYS A 127 20.81 -1.21 -27.33
CA LYS A 127 21.66 -0.05 -27.03
C LYS A 127 21.55 0.30 -25.54
N ILE A 128 22.68 0.53 -24.90
CA ILE A 128 22.71 1.14 -23.57
C ILE A 128 22.64 2.64 -23.80
N SER A 129 21.51 3.27 -23.47
CA SER A 129 21.36 4.72 -23.41
C SER A 129 21.45 5.18 -21.94
N ALA A 130 21.77 6.47 -21.72
CA ALA A 130 21.52 7.08 -20.43
C ALA A 130 20.04 6.83 -20.05
N ALA A 131 19.76 6.62 -18.77
CA ALA A 131 18.40 6.43 -18.30
C ALA A 131 17.57 7.58 -18.87
N ALA A 132 16.59 7.25 -19.73
CA ALA A 132 15.49 8.17 -19.95
C ALA A 132 14.82 8.31 -18.59
N ASP A 133 14.48 9.54 -18.20
CA ASP A 133 13.65 9.78 -17.02
C ASP A 133 12.51 8.77 -17.06
N GLU A 134 12.37 7.99 -15.99
CA GLU A 134 11.29 7.01 -15.89
C GLU A 134 10.01 7.79 -16.10
N MET A 135 9.37 7.61 -17.26
CA MET A 135 8.02 8.15 -17.48
C MET A 135 7.12 7.45 -16.46
N ASP A 136 6.69 8.19 -15.47
CA ASP A 136 5.70 7.71 -14.51
C ASP A 136 4.36 7.58 -15.27
N ASP A 137 3.57 6.56 -14.95
CA ASP A 137 2.21 6.40 -15.52
C ASP A 137 1.38 7.68 -15.36
N ALA A 138 1.70 8.48 -14.34
CA ALA A 138 1.13 9.79 -14.11
C ALA A 138 1.37 10.79 -15.26
N ASP A 139 2.53 10.75 -15.92
CA ASP A 139 2.88 11.67 -17.01
C ASP A 139 2.05 11.44 -18.29
N LEU A 140 1.47 10.24 -18.42
CA LEU A 140 0.60 9.86 -19.53
C LEU A 140 -0.86 10.22 -19.31
N ILE A 141 -1.25 10.58 -18.08
CA ILE A 141 -2.62 10.87 -17.71
C ILE A 141 -2.84 12.38 -17.73
N GLU A 142 -3.83 12.83 -18.52
CA GLU A 142 -4.19 14.24 -18.59
C GLU A 142 -4.72 14.76 -17.24
N GLU A 143 -4.18 15.90 -16.78
CA GLU A 143 -4.68 16.55 -15.59
C GLU A 143 -6.05 17.21 -15.85
N LYS A 144 -7.10 16.66 -15.24
CA LYS A 144 -8.49 17.13 -15.34
C LYS A 144 -9.11 17.30 -13.98
N GLN A 145 -10.01 18.27 -13.85
CA GLN A 145 -10.86 18.38 -12.65
C GLN A 145 -11.91 17.28 -12.70
N VAL A 146 -12.05 16.55 -11.61
CA VAL A 146 -12.95 15.40 -11.48
C VAL A 146 -13.72 15.45 -10.17
N ALA A 147 -14.93 14.91 -10.21
CA ALA A 147 -15.74 14.67 -9.01
C ALA A 147 -15.61 13.18 -8.63
N VAL A 148 -15.12 12.91 -7.44
CA VAL A 148 -15.09 11.57 -6.86
C VAL A 148 -16.23 11.44 -5.88
N THR A 149 -17.07 10.43 -6.06
CA THR A 149 -18.19 10.14 -5.16
C THR A 149 -17.93 8.85 -4.40
N LEU A 150 -18.22 8.89 -3.09
CA LEU A 150 -18.25 7.73 -2.22
C LEU A 150 -19.67 7.54 -1.71
N THR A 151 -20.17 6.31 -1.78
CA THR A 151 -21.48 5.96 -1.24
C THR A 151 -21.38 5.33 0.16
N HIS A 152 -22.50 5.27 0.88
CA HIS A 152 -22.57 4.68 2.21
C HIS A 152 -22.13 3.19 2.22
N LEU A 153 -22.46 2.45 1.17
CA LEU A 153 -22.05 1.05 1.02
C LEU A 153 -20.61 0.89 0.50
N GLY A 154 -19.86 2.02 0.36
CA GLY A 154 -18.45 2.00 -0.02
C GLY A 154 -18.20 1.84 -1.52
N TYR A 155 -19.11 2.28 -2.39
CA TYR A 155 -18.86 2.36 -3.83
C TYR A 155 -18.19 3.69 -4.18
N LEU A 156 -17.15 3.60 -5.01
CA LEU A 156 -16.39 4.76 -5.52
C LEU A 156 -16.57 4.87 -7.03
N LYS A 157 -16.66 6.11 -7.51
CA LYS A 157 -16.56 6.43 -8.93
C LYS A 157 -15.95 7.81 -9.14
N ARG A 158 -15.36 8.01 -10.28
CA ARG A 158 -14.83 9.28 -10.75
C ARG A 158 -15.62 9.72 -11.98
N ILE A 159 -15.97 11.00 -12.03
CA ILE A 159 -16.73 11.62 -13.12
C ILE A 159 -16.02 12.92 -13.48
N PRO A 160 -15.85 13.28 -14.77
CA PRO A 160 -15.37 14.61 -15.16
C PRO A 160 -16.25 15.73 -14.55
N ALA A 161 -15.62 16.75 -13.98
CA ALA A 161 -16.34 17.82 -13.27
C ALA A 161 -17.30 18.59 -14.16
N ASP A 162 -17.00 18.74 -15.45
CA ASP A 162 -17.83 19.37 -16.48
C ASP A 162 -19.13 18.63 -16.80
N THR A 163 -19.26 17.37 -16.35
CA THR A 163 -20.52 16.61 -16.45
C THR A 163 -21.61 17.21 -15.54
N TYR A 164 -21.22 17.92 -14.48
CA TYR A 164 -22.09 18.66 -13.60
C TYR A 164 -22.20 20.12 -14.09
N LYS A 165 -23.09 20.38 -15.05
CA LYS A 165 -23.35 21.75 -15.52
C LYS A 165 -24.12 22.53 -14.47
N THR A 166 -23.66 23.73 -14.15
CA THR A 166 -24.36 24.68 -13.30
C THR A 166 -25.77 24.95 -13.82
N GLN A 167 -26.78 24.73 -12.99
CA GLN A 167 -28.16 25.08 -13.31
C GLN A 167 -28.50 26.42 -12.63
N ARG A 168 -29.32 27.25 -13.30
CA ARG A 168 -29.82 28.51 -12.71
C ARG A 168 -30.81 28.19 -11.58
N ARG A 169 -30.94 29.14 -10.61
CA ARG A 169 -31.94 29.07 -9.53
C ARG A 169 -33.32 28.67 -10.06
N GLY A 170 -33.94 27.65 -9.46
CA GLY A 170 -35.24 27.12 -9.88
C GLY A 170 -35.15 25.94 -10.88
N GLY A 171 -33.97 25.45 -11.26
CA GLY A 171 -33.79 24.28 -12.06
C GLY A 171 -34.20 22.99 -11.31
N LYS A 172 -34.83 22.04 -12.01
CA LYS A 172 -35.03 20.67 -11.46
C LYS A 172 -33.64 20.05 -11.28
N GLY A 173 -33.26 19.71 -10.05
CA GLY A 173 -32.02 19.01 -9.74
C GLY A 173 -31.81 17.81 -10.65
N ILE A 174 -30.55 17.50 -10.96
CA ILE A 174 -30.20 16.37 -11.82
C ILE A 174 -29.98 15.15 -10.92
N THR A 175 -30.62 14.02 -11.25
CA THR A 175 -30.40 12.74 -10.57
C THR A 175 -28.92 12.31 -10.75
N GLY A 176 -28.15 12.37 -9.67
CA GLY A 176 -26.69 12.13 -9.71
C GLY A 176 -26.28 10.65 -9.76
N LEU A 177 -27.10 9.77 -9.19
CA LEU A 177 -26.74 8.35 -9.09
C LEU A 177 -27.99 7.48 -9.07
N THR A 178 -27.96 6.36 -9.81
CA THR A 178 -28.88 5.27 -9.57
C THR A 178 -28.24 4.36 -8.51
N THR A 179 -28.57 4.61 -7.24
CA THR A 179 -28.09 3.80 -6.13
C THR A 179 -28.86 2.47 -6.06
N ARG A 180 -28.32 1.48 -5.35
CA ARG A 180 -29.11 0.33 -4.90
C ARG A 180 -30.17 0.84 -3.91
N GLU A 181 -31.25 0.08 -3.73
CA GLU A 181 -32.12 0.27 -2.57
C GLU A 181 -31.23 0.36 -1.32
N ASN A 182 -31.37 1.43 -0.53
CA ASN A 182 -30.61 1.70 0.69
C ASN A 182 -29.15 2.16 0.54
N ASP A 183 -28.68 2.61 -0.66
CA ASP A 183 -27.37 3.25 -0.82
C ASP A 183 -27.51 4.73 -1.20
N PHE A 184 -26.61 5.58 -0.73
CA PHE A 184 -26.61 7.02 -1.00
C PHE A 184 -25.18 7.59 -0.99
N VAL A 185 -24.97 8.73 -1.63
CA VAL A 185 -23.68 9.40 -1.66
C VAL A 185 -23.41 10.03 -0.29
N THR A 186 -22.33 9.64 0.35
CA THR A 186 -21.86 10.23 1.61
C THR A 186 -20.83 11.32 1.40
N ASN A 187 -20.02 11.21 0.36
CA ASN A 187 -18.97 12.17 0.04
C ASN A 187 -18.95 12.46 -1.45
N LEU A 188 -18.90 13.75 -1.80
CA LEU A 188 -18.59 14.27 -3.12
C LEU A 188 -17.34 15.13 -2.99
N ILE A 189 -16.29 14.78 -3.71
CA ILE A 189 -14.99 15.43 -3.60
C ILE A 189 -14.60 15.95 -4.99
N LEU A 190 -14.42 17.26 -5.11
CA LEU A 190 -13.85 17.88 -6.31
C LEU A 190 -12.32 17.92 -6.16
N THR A 191 -11.62 17.34 -7.14
CA THR A 191 -10.18 17.20 -7.06
C THR A 191 -9.58 17.10 -8.47
N SER A 192 -8.24 17.18 -8.60
CA SER A 192 -7.56 16.88 -9.86
C SER A 192 -7.36 15.36 -10.00
N THR A 193 -7.28 14.86 -11.24
CA THR A 193 -6.88 13.47 -11.51
C THR A 193 -5.56 13.09 -10.82
N HIS A 194 -4.63 14.05 -10.67
CA HIS A 194 -3.31 13.83 -10.08
C HIS A 194 -3.25 13.98 -8.55
N ASP A 195 -4.33 14.47 -7.92
CA ASP A 195 -4.37 14.63 -6.47
C ASP A 195 -4.36 13.27 -5.77
N ASN A 196 -3.79 13.24 -4.56
CA ASN A 196 -3.85 12.08 -3.70
C ASN A 196 -5.17 12.10 -2.92
N LEU A 197 -5.83 10.97 -2.86
CA LEU A 197 -7.00 10.74 -2.01
C LEU A 197 -6.60 9.87 -0.83
N MET A 198 -6.83 10.40 0.37
CA MET A 198 -6.60 9.66 1.61
C MET A 198 -7.94 9.18 2.18
N PHE A 199 -8.06 7.88 2.30
CA PHE A 199 -9.23 7.20 2.86
C PHE A 199 -8.93 6.77 4.29
N PHE A 200 -9.71 7.26 5.24
CA PHE A 200 -9.59 6.90 6.65
C PHE A 200 -10.71 5.95 7.04
N THR A 201 -10.40 4.95 7.85
CA THR A 201 -11.33 3.90 8.23
C THR A 201 -11.67 3.94 9.71
N ASN A 202 -12.80 3.35 10.07
CA ASN A 202 -13.24 3.22 11.47
C ASN A 202 -12.22 2.48 12.36
N THR A 203 -11.35 1.66 11.76
CA THR A 203 -10.27 0.96 12.47
C THR A 203 -9.02 1.81 12.69
N GLY A 204 -9.06 3.09 12.34
CA GLY A 204 -7.93 4.02 12.50
C GLY A 204 -6.81 3.85 11.49
N LYS A 205 -7.08 3.25 10.33
CA LYS A 205 -6.15 3.13 9.23
C LYS A 205 -6.39 4.19 8.16
N ALA A 206 -5.35 4.49 7.40
CA ALA A 206 -5.36 5.37 6.24
C ALA A 206 -4.84 4.64 5.01
N TYR A 207 -5.47 4.87 3.87
CA TYR A 207 -5.06 4.36 2.57
C TYR A 207 -4.91 5.52 1.59
N LYS A 208 -3.87 5.48 0.78
CA LYS A 208 -3.57 6.50 -0.24
C LYS A 208 -3.69 5.91 -1.64
N ILE A 209 -4.46 6.56 -2.50
CA ILE A 209 -4.50 6.29 -3.93
C ILE A 209 -4.52 7.63 -4.69
N LYS A 210 -4.12 7.61 -5.94
CA LYS A 210 -4.30 8.75 -6.85
C LYS A 210 -5.74 8.78 -7.37
N ALA A 211 -6.28 9.98 -7.60
CA ALA A 211 -7.65 10.10 -8.08
C ALA A 211 -7.85 9.42 -9.46
N TYR A 212 -6.81 9.39 -10.30
CA TYR A 212 -6.87 8.68 -11.60
C TYR A 212 -6.94 7.16 -11.46
N GLU A 213 -6.52 6.56 -10.34
CA GLU A 213 -6.64 5.12 -10.10
C GLU A 213 -8.12 4.67 -9.93
N ILE A 214 -9.02 5.62 -9.61
CA ILE A 214 -10.46 5.35 -9.56
C ILE A 214 -11.00 5.36 -11.00
N PRO A 215 -11.68 4.30 -11.46
CA PRO A 215 -12.23 4.23 -12.81
C PRO A 215 -13.21 5.36 -13.08
N GLU A 216 -13.11 5.92 -14.29
CA GLU A 216 -14.10 6.85 -14.79
C GLU A 216 -15.41 6.13 -15.06
N ALA A 217 -16.50 6.74 -14.67
CA ALA A 217 -17.82 6.17 -14.82
C ALA A 217 -18.84 7.23 -15.28
N THR A 218 -19.92 6.78 -15.86
CA THR A 218 -21.02 7.67 -16.21
C THR A 218 -21.76 8.14 -14.96
N ARG A 219 -22.49 9.25 -15.09
CA ARG A 219 -23.25 9.85 -13.99
C ARG A 219 -24.19 8.84 -13.29
N THR A 220 -24.87 8.00 -14.05
CA THR A 220 -25.85 7.01 -13.55
C THR A 220 -25.22 5.70 -13.10
N ALA A 221 -23.94 5.45 -13.36
CA ALA A 221 -23.28 4.21 -12.97
C ALA A 221 -23.16 4.08 -11.45
N LYS A 222 -23.25 2.84 -10.95
CA LYS A 222 -23.14 2.53 -9.50
C LYS A 222 -21.74 2.77 -8.91
N GLY A 223 -20.71 2.77 -9.75
CA GLY A 223 -19.31 2.81 -9.30
C GLY A 223 -18.75 1.43 -8.98
N THR A 224 -17.53 1.42 -8.48
CA THR A 224 -16.77 0.21 -8.14
C THR A 224 -16.57 0.13 -6.61
N PRO A 225 -16.71 -1.05 -5.98
CA PRO A 225 -16.48 -1.19 -4.55
C PRO A 225 -15.07 -0.75 -4.15
N ALA A 226 -14.95 0.01 -3.06
CA ALA A 226 -13.67 0.53 -2.56
C ALA A 226 -12.66 -0.59 -2.23
N ILE A 227 -13.14 -1.77 -1.87
CA ILE A 227 -12.29 -2.94 -1.58
C ILE A 227 -11.45 -3.38 -2.80
N ASN A 228 -11.84 -2.99 -4.01
CA ASN A 228 -11.07 -3.30 -5.22
C ASN A 228 -9.82 -2.41 -5.38
N PHE A 229 -9.78 -1.26 -4.70
CA PHE A 229 -8.65 -0.31 -4.74
C PHE A 229 -7.88 -0.29 -3.42
N LEU A 230 -8.60 -0.50 -2.32
CA LEU A 230 -8.08 -0.43 -0.97
C LEU A 230 -8.10 -1.83 -0.36
N ASN A 231 -6.99 -2.25 0.23
CA ASN A 231 -6.90 -3.53 0.93
C ASN A 231 -7.62 -3.47 2.28
N LEU A 232 -8.95 -3.24 2.23
CA LEU A 232 -9.78 -3.17 3.42
C LEU A 232 -9.92 -4.54 4.08
N MET A 233 -9.86 -4.55 5.40
CA MET A 233 -10.11 -5.76 6.19
C MET A 233 -11.62 -6.00 6.36
N GLN A 234 -11.98 -7.21 6.77
CA GLN A 234 -13.36 -7.54 7.11
C GLN A 234 -13.88 -6.60 8.21
N ARG A 235 -15.07 -6.02 8.02
CA ARG A 235 -15.71 -5.01 8.89
C ARG A 235 -15.03 -3.63 8.93
N GLU A 236 -14.01 -3.40 8.13
CA GLU A 236 -13.41 -2.09 7.95
C GLU A 236 -14.27 -1.23 7.02
N ARG A 237 -14.65 -0.03 7.46
CA ARG A 237 -15.49 0.92 6.71
C ARG A 237 -14.78 2.25 6.57
N ILE A 238 -14.95 2.89 5.42
CA ILE A 238 -14.43 4.23 5.18
C ILE A 238 -15.27 5.21 5.98
N THR A 239 -14.60 6.00 6.81
CA THR A 239 -15.21 7.06 7.64
C THR A 239 -15.10 8.42 6.96
N THR A 240 -13.95 8.72 6.38
CA THR A 240 -13.67 10.03 5.79
C THR A 240 -12.72 9.88 4.60
N VAL A 241 -12.91 10.71 3.57
CA VAL A 241 -11.98 10.85 2.44
C VAL A 241 -11.56 12.30 2.32
N ILE A 242 -10.25 12.53 2.21
CA ILE A 242 -9.67 13.88 2.12
C ILE A 242 -8.75 13.95 0.90
N PRO A 243 -8.94 14.91 -0.01
CA PRO A 243 -8.04 15.15 -1.13
C PRO A 243 -6.80 15.92 -0.66
N PHE A 244 -5.62 15.49 -1.08
CA PHE A 244 -4.35 16.16 -0.80
C PHE A 244 -3.63 16.48 -2.09
N LYS A 245 -3.32 17.76 -2.29
CA LYS A 245 -2.42 18.21 -3.36
C LYS A 245 -0.98 17.99 -2.95
N GLU A 246 -0.63 18.44 -1.75
CA GLU A 246 0.71 18.41 -1.19
C GLU A 246 0.67 18.01 0.28
N PHE A 247 1.70 17.31 0.71
CA PHE A 247 1.91 16.94 2.12
C PHE A 247 2.73 18.03 2.80
N SER A 248 2.06 18.88 3.58
CA SER A 248 2.67 20.01 4.28
C SER A 248 2.77 19.76 5.79
N ASP A 249 3.81 20.32 6.41
CA ASP A 249 3.95 20.36 7.87
C ASP A 249 3.08 21.48 8.51
N GLU A 250 2.58 22.43 7.71
CA GLU A 250 1.73 23.53 8.18
C GLU A 250 0.26 23.17 8.32
N LYS A 251 -0.14 22.02 7.75
CA LYS A 251 -1.51 21.50 7.81
C LYS A 251 -1.54 20.24 8.66
N TYR A 252 -2.63 20.08 9.38
CA TYR A 252 -2.80 18.96 10.30
C TYR A 252 -4.07 18.19 9.99
N LEU A 253 -4.08 16.94 10.45
CA LEU A 253 -5.26 16.11 10.51
C LEU A 253 -5.66 15.93 11.98
N MET A 254 -6.88 16.38 12.28
CA MET A 254 -7.51 16.24 13.58
C MET A 254 -8.45 15.05 13.54
N ALA A 255 -8.19 14.02 14.32
CA ALA A 255 -8.98 12.80 14.38
C ALA A 255 -9.63 12.63 15.75
N VAL A 256 -10.91 12.26 15.78
CA VAL A 256 -11.63 11.98 17.02
C VAL A 256 -12.19 10.57 17.02
N THR A 257 -12.12 9.89 18.18
CA THR A 257 -12.64 8.54 18.37
C THR A 257 -13.96 8.54 19.10
N LYS A 258 -14.68 7.44 19.00
CA LYS A 258 -15.97 7.19 19.64
C LYS A 258 -15.92 7.36 21.16
N HIS A 259 -14.82 6.96 21.79
CA HIS A 259 -14.62 7.09 23.23
C HIS A 259 -14.00 8.43 23.67
N GLY A 260 -14.05 9.45 22.78
CA GLY A 260 -13.67 10.81 23.13
C GLY A 260 -12.18 11.08 23.21
N THR A 261 -11.39 10.32 22.48
CA THR A 261 -9.96 10.60 22.28
C THR A 261 -9.78 11.47 21.04
N ILE A 262 -8.90 12.46 21.07
CA ILE A 262 -8.55 13.32 19.95
C ILE A 262 -7.05 13.29 19.69
N LYS A 263 -6.69 13.44 18.43
CA LYS A 263 -5.32 13.46 17.98
C LYS A 263 -5.10 14.47 16.86
N LYS A 264 -4.01 15.20 16.92
CA LYS A 264 -3.52 16.12 15.89
C LYS A 264 -2.24 15.53 15.28
N THR A 265 -2.16 15.41 13.95
CA THR A 265 -1.01 14.83 13.25
C THR A 265 -0.69 15.69 12.03
N ALA A 266 0.59 16.06 11.82
CA ALA A 266 0.99 16.80 10.62
C ALA A 266 0.75 15.96 9.36
N MET A 267 0.30 16.61 8.29
CA MET A 267 -0.03 15.92 7.02
C MET A 267 1.19 15.29 6.37
N SER A 268 2.38 15.86 6.53
CA SER A 268 3.65 15.29 6.04
C SER A 268 3.90 13.85 6.50
N GLN A 269 3.40 13.46 7.68
CA GLN A 269 3.56 12.10 8.19
C GLN A 269 2.78 11.03 7.42
N PHE A 270 1.89 11.45 6.54
CA PHE A 270 1.12 10.56 5.66
C PHE A 270 1.72 10.47 4.25
N ASP A 271 2.81 11.17 3.97
CA ASP A 271 3.54 11.03 2.71
C ASP A 271 4.28 9.71 2.67
N THR A 272 3.74 8.78 1.90
CA THR A 272 4.27 7.43 1.79
C THR A 272 3.81 6.79 0.49
N ASN A 273 4.65 5.93 -0.05
CA ASN A 273 4.34 5.12 -1.24
C ASN A 273 3.72 3.74 -0.89
N ARG A 274 3.44 3.47 0.39
CA ARG A 274 2.86 2.19 0.81
C ARG A 274 1.38 2.12 0.41
N LYS A 275 1.02 1.11 -0.38
CA LYS A 275 -0.38 0.79 -0.75
C LYS A 275 -1.11 -0.03 0.33
N THR A 276 -0.38 -0.64 1.27
CA THR A 276 -0.96 -1.36 2.41
C THR A 276 -1.26 -0.39 3.53
N GLY A 277 -2.50 -0.26 3.95
CA GLY A 277 -2.96 0.73 4.92
C GLY A 277 -1.98 1.11 6.03
N LEU A 278 -1.96 2.39 6.36
CA LEU A 278 -1.12 3.00 7.41
C LEU A 278 -1.93 3.16 8.68
N ILE A 279 -1.30 2.98 9.82
CA ILE A 279 -1.93 3.36 11.10
C ILE A 279 -1.99 4.90 11.15
N ALA A 280 -3.20 5.46 11.14
CA ALA A 280 -3.46 6.89 11.31
C ALA A 280 -3.61 7.25 12.79
N ILE A 281 -4.22 6.38 13.57
CA ILE A 281 -4.36 6.50 15.03
C ILE A 281 -4.33 5.10 15.63
N ASN A 282 -3.65 4.93 16.77
CA ASN A 282 -3.70 3.68 17.52
C ASN A 282 -4.92 3.69 18.42
N LEU A 283 -5.94 2.91 18.06
CA LEU A 283 -7.19 2.81 18.80
C LEU A 283 -7.04 1.85 19.98
N LYS A 284 -7.78 2.13 21.06
CA LYS A 284 -7.97 1.18 22.17
C LYS A 284 -8.97 0.11 21.77
N ASP A 285 -8.98 -1.00 22.48
CA ASP A 285 -9.94 -2.07 22.25
C ASP A 285 -11.39 -1.55 22.37
N GLY A 286 -12.19 -1.85 21.36
CA GLY A 286 -13.59 -1.43 21.26
C GLY A 286 -13.81 0.04 20.85
N ASP A 287 -12.74 0.83 20.61
CA ASP A 287 -12.85 2.20 20.11
C ASP A 287 -12.84 2.24 18.58
N GLU A 288 -13.48 3.25 18.00
CA GLU A 288 -13.56 3.47 16.56
C GLU A 288 -13.24 4.92 16.22
N LEU A 289 -12.64 5.16 15.04
CA LEU A 289 -12.50 6.50 14.48
C LEU A 289 -13.86 6.97 13.97
N VAL A 290 -14.35 8.10 14.50
CA VAL A 290 -15.66 8.67 14.14
C VAL A 290 -15.55 9.76 13.09
N SER A 291 -14.62 10.67 13.27
CA SER A 291 -14.46 11.83 12.37
C SER A 291 -13.00 12.23 12.25
N LEU A 292 -12.66 12.74 11.08
CA LEU A 292 -11.34 13.28 10.81
C LEU A 292 -11.50 14.51 9.90
N LYS A 293 -10.87 15.62 10.27
CA LYS A 293 -10.90 16.89 9.54
C LYS A 293 -9.48 17.40 9.32
N GLN A 294 -9.27 18.06 8.20
CA GLN A 294 -8.05 18.82 7.94
C GLN A 294 -8.14 20.17 8.64
N THR A 295 -7.08 20.59 9.31
CA THR A 295 -7.00 21.85 10.06
C THR A 295 -5.78 22.67 9.67
N SER A 296 -5.85 23.98 9.93
CA SER A 296 -4.79 24.95 9.61
C SER A 296 -3.79 25.18 10.75
N GLY A 297 -4.04 24.61 11.92
CA GLY A 297 -3.22 24.86 13.12
C GLY A 297 -3.86 25.80 14.13
N ASN A 298 -4.84 26.63 13.72
CA ASN A 298 -5.48 27.67 14.55
C ASN A 298 -7.01 27.54 14.61
N ASP A 299 -7.54 26.40 14.25
CA ASP A 299 -8.98 26.18 14.15
C ASP A 299 -9.64 25.97 15.51
N LYS A 300 -10.94 26.24 15.59
CA LYS A 300 -11.77 25.87 16.71
C LYS A 300 -12.51 24.59 16.40
N VAL A 301 -12.47 23.65 17.34
CA VAL A 301 -13.05 22.32 17.20
C VAL A 301 -14.23 22.20 18.16
N ILE A 302 -15.36 21.73 17.65
CA ILE A 302 -16.52 21.34 18.46
C ILE A 302 -16.76 19.82 18.33
N ILE A 303 -16.89 19.15 19.46
CA ILE A 303 -17.17 17.72 19.54
C ILE A 303 -18.53 17.52 20.18
N ILE A 304 -19.35 16.68 19.58
CA ILE A 304 -20.73 16.43 19.99
C ILE A 304 -20.87 14.97 20.39
N THR A 305 -21.60 14.71 21.49
CA THR A 305 -21.86 13.38 21.99
C THR A 305 -23.30 12.94 21.78
N LYS A 306 -23.51 11.65 21.75
CA LYS A 306 -24.80 10.97 21.61
C LYS A 306 -25.81 11.38 22.68
N ASN A 307 -25.34 11.61 23.91
CA ASN A 307 -26.15 12.04 25.03
C ASN A 307 -26.32 13.55 25.14
N GLY A 308 -26.11 14.30 24.03
CA GLY A 308 -26.44 15.71 23.94
C GLY A 308 -25.46 16.64 24.66
N LYS A 309 -24.24 16.23 24.91
CA LYS A 309 -23.17 17.12 25.34
C LYS A 309 -22.31 17.57 24.17
N CYS A 310 -21.64 18.67 24.35
CA CYS A 310 -20.63 19.16 23.41
C CYS A 310 -19.50 19.85 24.16
N ILE A 311 -18.33 19.88 23.56
CA ILE A 311 -17.19 20.66 24.03
C ILE A 311 -16.58 21.41 22.84
N CYS A 312 -16.33 22.71 23.02
CA CYS A 312 -15.66 23.52 22.03
C CYS A 312 -14.33 24.01 22.62
N PHE A 313 -13.23 23.84 21.88
CA PHE A 313 -11.89 24.25 22.31
C PHE A 313 -11.01 24.64 21.12
N SER A 314 -9.88 25.32 21.40
CA SER A 314 -8.90 25.65 20.37
C SER A 314 -8.12 24.41 19.96
N GLU A 315 -7.81 24.26 18.68
CA GLU A 315 -6.91 23.24 18.15
C GLU A 315 -5.54 23.25 18.86
N ASP A 316 -5.09 24.41 19.36
CA ASP A 316 -3.82 24.56 20.09
C ASP A 316 -3.77 23.76 21.40
N ASP A 317 -4.92 23.43 21.98
CA ASP A 317 -4.99 22.57 23.15
C ASP A 317 -4.53 21.13 22.84
N VAL A 318 -4.42 20.77 21.56
CA VAL A 318 -3.98 19.45 21.11
C VAL A 318 -2.61 19.57 20.43
N ARG A 319 -1.56 19.18 21.15
CA ARG A 319 -0.22 19.18 20.56
C ARG A 319 -0.12 18.21 19.38
N PRO A 320 0.65 18.55 18.34
CA PRO A 320 0.95 17.61 17.26
C PRO A 320 1.61 16.33 17.78
N MET A 321 1.18 15.19 17.30
CA MET A 321 1.66 13.86 17.70
C MET A 321 1.97 12.99 16.50
N GLY A 322 2.87 12.03 16.69
CA GLY A 322 3.22 11.04 15.67
C GLY A 322 2.02 10.19 15.25
N ARG A 323 2.06 9.70 14.02
CA ARG A 323 0.97 8.96 13.40
C ARG A 323 0.48 7.75 14.20
N ILE A 324 1.39 7.01 14.83
CA ILE A 324 1.06 5.82 15.63
C ILE A 324 0.65 6.12 17.08
N ALA A 325 0.58 7.40 17.49
CA ALA A 325 0.13 7.76 18.82
C ALA A 325 -1.37 7.50 19.01
N GLY A 326 -1.80 7.20 20.24
CA GLY A 326 -3.20 6.96 20.59
C GLY A 326 -4.02 8.23 20.84
N GLY A 327 -3.39 9.42 20.88
CA GLY A 327 -4.08 10.69 21.13
C GLY A 327 -4.23 11.04 22.62
N VAL A 328 -5.04 12.06 22.89
CA VAL A 328 -5.34 12.61 24.22
C VAL A 328 -6.85 12.73 24.41
N ARG A 329 -7.29 12.84 25.65
CA ARG A 329 -8.72 13.01 25.94
C ARG A 329 -9.24 14.33 25.40
N ALA A 330 -10.28 14.29 24.57
CA ALA A 330 -10.99 15.45 24.05
C ALA A 330 -12.12 15.91 24.99
N ILE A 331 -12.93 14.95 25.43
CA ILE A 331 -14.09 15.16 26.30
C ILE A 331 -14.14 14.04 27.35
N LYS A 332 -14.62 14.35 28.55
CA LYS A 332 -14.94 13.34 29.58
C LYS A 332 -16.36 12.88 29.36
N LEU A 333 -16.51 11.69 28.78
CA LEU A 333 -17.80 11.04 28.56
C LEU A 333 -18.40 10.55 29.86
N GLU A 334 -19.73 10.54 29.93
CA GLU A 334 -20.50 9.78 30.94
C GLU A 334 -20.61 8.31 30.50
N ASP A 335 -21.06 7.45 31.41
CA ASP A 335 -21.34 6.07 31.10
C ASP A 335 -22.37 5.98 29.97
N ASP A 336 -22.19 5.06 29.02
CA ASP A 336 -23.03 4.89 27.81
C ASP A 336 -23.05 6.09 26.84
N ASP A 337 -22.16 7.08 26.97
CA ASP A 337 -22.04 8.18 26.03
C ASP A 337 -20.94 7.93 25.00
N GLU A 338 -21.14 8.41 23.80
CA GLU A 338 -20.24 8.24 22.67
C GLU A 338 -20.13 9.56 21.90
N VAL A 339 -18.97 9.83 21.31
CA VAL A 339 -18.83 10.90 20.33
C VAL A 339 -19.54 10.50 19.04
N VAL A 340 -20.35 11.41 18.49
CA VAL A 340 -21.08 11.21 17.23
C VAL A 340 -20.59 12.11 16.11
N SER A 341 -20.00 13.28 16.43
CA SER A 341 -19.49 14.21 15.41
C SER A 341 -18.37 15.08 15.96
N MET A 342 -17.50 15.52 15.07
CA MET A 342 -16.52 16.58 15.28
C MET A 342 -16.58 17.54 14.09
N GLU A 343 -16.76 18.82 14.36
CA GLU A 343 -16.78 19.86 13.33
C GLU A 343 -15.76 20.96 13.65
N LEU A 344 -15.33 21.66 12.60
CA LEU A 344 -14.60 22.92 12.71
C LEU A 344 -15.63 24.03 12.69
N VAL A 345 -15.45 25.05 13.52
CA VAL A 345 -16.41 26.15 13.65
C VAL A 345 -15.74 27.47 13.35
N GLN A 346 -16.44 28.30 12.57
CA GLN A 346 -16.09 29.69 12.27
C GLN A 346 -17.12 30.64 12.91
N PRO A 347 -16.80 31.91 13.11
CA PRO A 347 -17.77 32.90 13.56
C PRO A 347 -18.98 32.95 12.61
N HIS A 348 -20.16 33.16 13.17
CA HIS A 348 -21.45 33.31 12.46
C HIS A 348 -22.07 32.06 11.88
N GLU A 349 -21.39 30.92 11.95
CA GLU A 349 -21.96 29.61 11.56
C GLU A 349 -22.94 29.07 12.61
N GLU A 350 -23.67 28.04 12.23
CA GLU A 350 -24.64 27.38 13.08
C GLU A 350 -24.39 25.87 13.18
N LEU A 351 -24.55 25.35 14.38
CA LEU A 351 -24.49 23.93 14.63
C LEU A 351 -25.90 23.32 14.50
N LEU A 352 -26.10 22.56 13.44
CA LEU A 352 -27.27 21.68 13.28
C LEU A 352 -27.04 20.37 14.03
N VAL A 353 -27.94 20.02 14.93
CA VAL A 353 -27.95 18.71 15.61
C VAL A 353 -29.21 17.95 15.26
N VAL A 354 -29.09 16.65 15.05
CA VAL A 354 -30.19 15.75 14.65
C VAL A 354 -30.26 14.54 15.55
N THR A 355 -31.48 14.10 15.88
CA THR A 355 -31.75 12.94 16.74
C THR A 355 -32.27 11.74 15.95
N THR A 356 -32.19 10.54 16.55
CA THR A 356 -32.67 9.28 15.95
C THR A 356 -34.14 9.32 15.53
N ASN A 357 -34.99 10.03 16.26
CA ASN A 357 -36.44 10.10 15.96
C ASN A 357 -36.78 11.32 15.08
N GLY A 358 -35.83 11.91 14.36
CA GLY A 358 -36.08 12.96 13.37
C GLY A 358 -36.38 14.34 13.94
N TYR A 359 -35.93 14.66 15.13
CA TYR A 359 -35.90 16.02 15.64
C TYR A 359 -34.56 16.67 15.36
N GLY A 360 -34.56 17.96 15.11
CA GLY A 360 -33.34 18.73 14.90
C GLY A 360 -33.53 20.22 15.22
N LYS A 361 -32.43 20.89 15.35
CA LYS A 361 -32.36 22.34 15.54
C LYS A 361 -31.02 22.90 15.11
N ARG A 362 -30.98 24.16 14.80
CA ARG A 362 -29.76 24.93 14.62
C ARG A 362 -29.51 25.81 15.86
N THR A 363 -28.26 25.96 16.24
CA THR A 363 -27.84 26.81 17.36
C THR A 363 -26.59 27.58 16.94
N SER A 364 -26.57 28.89 17.14
CA SER A 364 -25.38 29.70 16.83
C SER A 364 -24.15 29.15 17.54
N VAL A 365 -23.03 29.02 16.82
CA VAL A 365 -21.74 28.55 17.40
C VAL A 365 -21.25 29.50 18.49
N GLU A 366 -21.70 30.76 18.53
CA GLU A 366 -21.34 31.74 19.55
C GLU A 366 -21.90 31.37 20.94
N GLU A 367 -22.96 30.56 21.01
CA GLU A 367 -23.48 30.07 22.29
C GLU A 367 -22.54 29.02 22.94
N TYR A 368 -21.58 28.48 22.21
CA TYR A 368 -20.66 27.46 22.68
C TYR A 368 -19.34 28.10 23.14
N LYS A 369 -19.26 28.39 24.43
CA LYS A 369 -18.03 28.96 25.04
C LYS A 369 -16.84 28.03 24.81
N ILE A 370 -15.71 28.62 24.44
CA ILE A 370 -14.44 27.91 24.35
C ILE A 370 -14.05 27.40 25.74
N GLN A 371 -13.73 26.13 25.86
CA GLN A 371 -13.31 25.43 27.07
C GLN A 371 -11.96 24.78 26.85
N THR A 372 -11.33 24.39 27.94
CA THR A 372 -10.16 23.51 27.85
C THR A 372 -10.61 22.09 27.51
N ARG A 373 -9.89 21.40 26.60
CA ARG A 373 -10.19 20.00 26.23
C ARG A 373 -10.20 19.07 27.44
N GLY A 374 -10.89 17.95 27.35
CA GLY A 374 -10.95 16.91 28.39
C GLY A 374 -11.91 17.21 29.52
N GLY A 375 -12.65 18.33 29.44
CA GLY A 375 -13.73 18.70 30.36
C GLY A 375 -15.00 17.87 30.16
N LYS A 376 -16.02 18.12 30.99
CA LYS A 376 -17.35 17.46 30.92
C LYS A 376 -18.23 18.01 29.79
N GLY A 377 -17.84 19.14 29.18
CA GLY A 377 -18.61 19.83 28.13
C GLY A 377 -19.86 20.53 28.65
N LEU A 378 -20.64 21.05 27.72
CA LEU A 378 -21.90 21.75 27.90
C LEU A 378 -23.05 20.93 27.30
N LEU A 379 -24.27 21.18 27.76
CA LEU A 379 -25.45 20.60 27.09
C LEU A 379 -25.72 21.36 25.77
N THR A 380 -25.86 20.58 24.68
CA THR A 380 -26.31 21.08 23.38
C THR A 380 -27.73 20.64 23.06
N TYR A 381 -28.30 19.72 23.82
CA TYR A 381 -29.65 19.21 23.64
C TYR A 381 -30.32 18.91 24.99
N ASP A 382 -31.66 19.03 25.06
CA ASP A 382 -32.42 18.72 26.27
C ASP A 382 -32.54 17.21 26.49
N LYS A 383 -31.72 16.68 27.39
CA LYS A 383 -31.67 15.24 27.72
C LYS A 383 -33.01 14.71 28.25
N THR A 384 -33.86 15.56 28.87
CA THR A 384 -35.16 15.15 29.45
C THR A 384 -36.15 14.71 28.36
N LYS A 385 -35.90 15.11 27.13
CA LYS A 385 -36.75 14.82 25.96
C LYS A 385 -36.32 13.62 25.16
N PHE A 386 -35.21 12.95 25.49
CA PHE A 386 -34.71 11.79 24.73
C PHE A 386 -35.71 10.63 24.59
N ARG A 387 -36.63 10.45 25.55
CA ARG A 387 -37.68 9.45 25.41
C ARG A 387 -38.55 9.73 24.18
N LYS A 388 -38.80 11.00 23.83
CA LYS A 388 -39.62 11.41 22.68
C LYS A 388 -38.74 11.59 21.41
N THR A 389 -37.59 12.21 21.53
CA THR A 389 -36.80 12.67 20.39
C THR A 389 -35.75 11.66 19.96
N GLY A 390 -35.44 10.67 20.79
CA GLY A 390 -34.26 9.83 20.60
C GLY A 390 -32.96 10.59 20.95
N ARG A 391 -31.84 9.89 20.90
CA ARG A 391 -30.49 10.44 21.15
C ARG A 391 -29.92 11.10 19.89
N LEU A 392 -28.88 11.90 20.02
CA LEU A 392 -28.21 12.51 18.87
C LEU A 392 -27.55 11.46 17.99
N VAL A 393 -27.71 11.63 16.67
CA VAL A 393 -27.10 10.80 15.63
C VAL A 393 -25.86 11.48 15.07
N GLY A 394 -25.91 12.79 14.91
CA GLY A 394 -24.83 13.58 14.34
C GLY A 394 -25.08 15.08 14.45
N ALA A 395 -24.08 15.83 14.09
CA ALA A 395 -24.12 17.26 13.98
C ALA A 395 -23.29 17.74 12.78
N LEU A 396 -23.69 18.86 12.19
CA LEU A 396 -23.03 19.52 11.08
C LEU A 396 -22.98 21.01 11.33
N VAL A 397 -21.92 21.66 10.91
CA VAL A 397 -21.86 23.11 10.82
C VAL A 397 -22.46 23.53 9.48
N VAL A 398 -23.44 24.41 9.53
CA VAL A 398 -24.25 24.83 8.37
C VAL A 398 -24.45 26.34 8.33
N ASP A 399 -24.61 26.84 7.12
CA ASP A 399 -25.12 28.18 6.80
C ASP A 399 -26.57 28.10 6.32
N ASP A 400 -27.26 29.25 6.24
CA ASP A 400 -28.67 29.31 5.85
C ASP A 400 -28.95 28.72 4.45
N ASP A 401 -28.02 28.86 3.52
CA ASP A 401 -28.14 28.38 2.14
C ASP A 401 -27.74 26.89 1.96
N ASP A 402 -27.25 26.25 3.00
CA ASP A 402 -26.84 24.86 2.93
C ASP A 402 -28.03 23.91 2.86
N GLU A 403 -27.82 22.78 2.19
CA GLU A 403 -28.77 21.68 2.13
C GLU A 403 -28.23 20.46 2.88
N VAL A 404 -29.11 19.78 3.57
CA VAL A 404 -28.77 18.62 4.40
C VAL A 404 -29.59 17.42 4.00
N LEU A 405 -28.94 16.28 3.89
CA LEU A 405 -29.56 14.97 3.72
C LEU A 405 -29.74 14.31 5.08
N LEU A 406 -30.95 13.80 5.32
CA LEU A 406 -31.23 12.94 6.46
C LEU A 406 -31.61 11.55 5.93
N ILE A 407 -31.06 10.53 6.55
CA ILE A 407 -31.18 9.16 6.08
C ILE A 407 -31.67 8.31 7.24
N ASN A 408 -32.72 7.52 6.99
CA ASN A 408 -33.28 6.63 7.98
C ASN A 408 -32.76 5.17 7.82
N SER A 409 -33.09 4.31 8.76
CA SER A 409 -32.70 2.91 8.77
C SER A 409 -33.28 2.06 7.62
N GLU A 410 -34.33 2.53 6.95
CA GLU A 410 -34.94 1.91 5.78
C GLU A 410 -34.35 2.40 4.45
N GLY A 411 -33.35 3.32 4.52
CA GLY A 411 -32.75 3.91 3.33
C GLY A 411 -33.57 5.06 2.72
N THR A 412 -34.64 5.52 3.38
CA THR A 412 -35.35 6.72 2.93
C THR A 412 -34.51 7.95 3.17
N ILE A 413 -34.34 8.76 2.14
CA ILE A 413 -33.54 9.99 2.15
C ILE A 413 -34.45 11.18 1.97
N ILE A 414 -34.34 12.16 2.83
CA ILE A 414 -34.92 13.47 2.60
C ILE A 414 -33.82 14.54 2.48
N ARG A 415 -34.07 15.53 1.65
CA ARG A 415 -33.23 16.71 1.46
C ARG A 415 -33.99 17.92 1.94
N ILE A 416 -33.42 18.67 2.87
CA ILE A 416 -33.98 19.87 3.45
C ILE A 416 -32.96 20.99 3.36
N ARG A 417 -33.45 22.25 3.32
CA ARG A 417 -32.59 23.42 3.47
C ARG A 417 -32.33 23.67 4.95
N ALA A 418 -31.12 24.15 5.26
CA ALA A 418 -30.77 24.47 6.63
C ALA A 418 -31.66 25.56 7.21
N ASP A 419 -32.04 26.60 6.42
CA ASP A 419 -32.92 27.69 6.85
C ASP A 419 -34.33 27.24 7.28
N GLU A 420 -34.82 26.09 6.81
CA GLU A 420 -36.10 25.48 7.23
C GLU A 420 -36.04 24.94 8.66
N VAL A 421 -34.85 24.71 9.21
CA VAL A 421 -34.68 24.18 10.57
C VAL A 421 -34.61 25.36 11.56
N SER A 422 -35.45 25.38 12.57
CA SER A 422 -35.53 26.46 13.54
C SER A 422 -34.21 26.69 14.28
N LYS A 423 -33.82 27.97 14.40
CA LYS A 423 -32.75 28.46 15.29
C LYS A 423 -33.23 28.47 16.73
N LEU A 424 -32.60 27.69 17.61
CA LEU A 424 -33.00 27.54 19.00
C LEU A 424 -31.75 27.47 19.90
N GLY A 425 -31.93 27.89 21.16
CA GLY A 425 -30.85 27.84 22.14
C GLY A 425 -30.36 26.42 22.44
N ARG A 426 -29.18 26.30 23.05
CA ARG A 426 -28.47 25.02 23.27
C ARG A 426 -29.29 23.94 23.94
N ALA A 427 -29.88 24.21 25.11
CA ALA A 427 -30.55 23.20 25.94
C ALA A 427 -32.04 23.04 25.59
N THR A 428 -32.38 23.00 24.29
CA THR A 428 -33.75 22.86 23.81
C THR A 428 -33.98 21.53 23.09
N GLN A 429 -35.23 21.12 22.90
CA GLN A 429 -35.66 19.86 22.29
C GLN A 429 -35.47 19.84 20.75
N GLY A 430 -35.55 21.02 20.09
CA GLY A 430 -35.64 21.08 18.62
C GLY A 430 -37.06 20.87 18.09
N VAL A 431 -37.15 20.87 16.75
CA VAL A 431 -38.40 20.66 15.99
C VAL A 431 -38.33 19.33 15.22
N LYS A 432 -39.48 18.81 14.81
CA LYS A 432 -39.54 17.61 13.96
C LYS A 432 -39.15 18.01 12.53
N ILE A 433 -38.04 17.51 12.06
CA ILE A 433 -37.49 17.80 10.70
C ILE A 433 -37.71 16.63 9.72
N MET A 434 -37.84 15.41 10.23
CA MET A 434 -38.22 14.25 9.44
C MET A 434 -39.23 13.41 10.22
N ARG A 435 -40.32 12.98 9.57
CA ARG A 435 -41.22 11.99 10.14
C ARG A 435 -40.63 10.61 10.00
N THR A 436 -40.57 9.88 11.09
CA THR A 436 -40.10 8.50 11.15
C THR A 436 -41.22 7.64 11.69
N ASP A 437 -41.41 6.43 11.16
CA ASP A 437 -42.32 5.45 11.72
C ASP A 437 -41.79 4.89 13.05
N GLU A 438 -42.59 4.14 13.80
CA GLU A 438 -42.25 3.74 15.18
C GLU A 438 -40.95 2.94 15.28
N ASP A 439 -40.61 2.14 14.24
CA ASP A 439 -39.42 1.32 14.20
C ASP A 439 -38.28 1.90 13.35
N THR A 440 -38.49 3.09 12.79
CA THR A 440 -37.54 3.73 11.87
C THR A 440 -36.76 4.84 12.55
N ASN A 441 -35.44 4.75 12.53
CA ASN A 441 -34.53 5.73 13.12
C ASN A 441 -33.69 6.45 12.05
N ILE A 442 -33.38 7.71 12.27
CA ILE A 442 -32.33 8.38 11.49
C ILE A 442 -30.99 7.78 11.90
N ILE A 443 -30.19 7.38 10.90
CA ILE A 443 -28.88 6.74 11.09
C ILE A 443 -27.72 7.61 10.62
N SER A 444 -27.96 8.56 9.72
CA SER A 444 -26.91 9.43 9.18
C SER A 444 -27.45 10.77 8.72
N ILE A 445 -26.57 11.77 8.75
CA ILE A 445 -26.78 13.11 8.20
C ILE A 445 -25.56 13.48 7.36
N ALA A 446 -25.79 14.22 6.27
CA ALA A 446 -24.72 14.70 5.41
C ALA A 446 -25.04 16.08 4.85
N LYS A 447 -24.05 16.96 4.75
CA LYS A 447 -24.17 18.25 4.06
C LYS A 447 -24.08 18.03 2.55
N VAL A 448 -25.00 18.59 1.79
CA VAL A 448 -24.93 18.59 0.34
C VAL A 448 -23.93 19.68 -0.07
N ILE A 449 -22.88 19.26 -0.75
CA ILE A 449 -21.92 20.22 -1.30
C ILE A 449 -22.53 20.79 -2.58
N ASN A 450 -22.98 22.04 -2.53
CA ASN A 450 -23.42 22.76 -3.72
C ASN A 450 -22.19 23.15 -4.55
N GLU A 451 -22.19 22.79 -5.82
CA GLU A 451 -21.07 22.99 -6.75
C GLU A 451 -20.67 24.47 -6.93
N GLU A 452 -21.59 25.39 -6.68
CA GLU A 452 -21.33 26.83 -6.77
C GLU A 452 -20.40 27.33 -5.65
N GLN A 453 -20.48 26.79 -4.44
CA GLN A 453 -19.62 27.16 -3.29
C GLN A 453 -18.17 26.65 -3.47
N SER A 454 -17.99 25.47 -4.06
CA SER A 454 -16.65 24.92 -4.31
C SER A 454 -15.91 25.67 -5.44
N ALA A 455 -16.62 26.28 -6.39
CA ALA A 455 -16.05 27.10 -7.45
C ALA A 455 -15.61 28.50 -6.96
N ASP A 456 -16.28 29.08 -5.97
CA ASP A 456 -15.94 30.37 -5.40
C ASP A 456 -14.78 30.28 -4.39
N GLU A 457 -14.70 29.25 -3.56
CA GLU A 457 -13.52 28.99 -2.74
C GLU A 457 -12.24 28.80 -3.57
N THR A 458 -12.37 28.28 -4.79
CA THR A 458 -11.24 28.11 -5.72
C THR A 458 -10.85 29.43 -6.39
N LYS A 459 -11.82 30.37 -6.57
CA LYS A 459 -11.56 31.71 -7.13
C LYS A 459 -10.98 32.68 -6.09
N GLU A 460 -11.42 32.65 -4.86
CA GLU A 460 -10.82 33.44 -3.78
C GLU A 460 -9.37 33.06 -3.48
N LYS A 461 -9.05 31.75 -3.52
CA LYS A 461 -7.66 31.27 -3.40
C LYS A 461 -6.77 31.64 -4.60
N LYS A 462 -7.32 31.88 -5.80
CA LYS A 462 -6.60 32.41 -6.97
C LYS A 462 -6.50 33.94 -6.99
N GLY A 463 -7.42 34.64 -6.36
CA GLY A 463 -7.42 36.10 -6.24
C GLY A 463 -6.36 36.63 -5.28
N SER A 464 -6.18 35.99 -4.11
CA SER A 464 -5.20 36.43 -3.10
C SER A 464 -3.75 36.17 -3.50
N GLY A 465 -3.48 35.27 -4.49
CA GLY A 465 -2.15 35.03 -5.03
C GLY A 465 -1.66 36.04 -6.08
N LYS A 466 -2.56 36.83 -6.68
CA LYS A 466 -2.21 37.81 -7.71
C LYS A 466 -1.95 39.24 -7.20
N GLU A 467 -2.43 39.58 -6.02
CA GLU A 467 -2.22 40.94 -5.46
C GLU A 467 -0.86 41.13 -4.76
N LYS A 468 -0.13 40.07 -4.42
CA LYS A 468 1.22 40.21 -3.80
C LYS A 468 2.37 40.39 -4.78
N ASN A 469 2.16 40.32 -6.09
CA ASN A 469 3.22 40.47 -7.10
C ASN A 469 3.14 41.78 -7.92
N LYS A 470 2.30 42.76 -7.53
CA LYS A 470 2.18 44.07 -8.22
C LYS A 470 2.70 45.27 -7.44
N LYS A 471 3.44 45.08 -6.34
CA LYS A 471 4.06 46.18 -5.57
C LYS A 471 5.56 45.95 -5.34
N LYS A 472 6.32 45.71 -6.39
CA LYS A 472 7.78 45.88 -6.41
C LYS A 472 8.23 46.04 -7.86
N ASP A 473 7.88 47.13 -8.51
CA ASP A 473 8.63 47.72 -9.62
C ASP A 473 8.04 49.10 -9.86
N ASP A 474 8.56 50.08 -9.13
CA ASP A 474 8.56 51.47 -9.52
C ASP A 474 9.69 52.17 -8.73
N GLY A 475 10.71 52.62 -9.46
CA GLY A 475 11.68 53.55 -8.91
C GLY A 475 13.14 53.19 -9.19
N SER A 476 13.65 53.48 -10.38
CA SER A 476 14.93 54.19 -10.58
C SER A 476 15.17 54.46 -12.06
N GLU A 477 14.87 55.67 -12.46
CA GLU A 477 15.67 56.70 -13.11
C GLU A 477 16.64 56.31 -14.23
N GLN A 478 16.35 56.99 -15.31
CA GLN A 478 17.18 57.25 -16.49
C GLN A 478 18.59 57.67 -16.14
N THR A 479 19.59 57.14 -16.86
CA THR A 479 20.75 57.91 -17.28
C THR A 479 21.15 57.44 -18.68
N LYS A 480 21.00 58.36 -19.62
CA LYS A 480 21.63 58.35 -20.94
C LYS A 480 23.11 58.47 -20.73
N LEU A 481 23.89 57.78 -21.51
CA LEU A 481 25.17 58.26 -22.01
C LEU A 481 25.46 57.60 -23.36
N ASP A 482 25.55 58.50 -24.36
CA ASP A 482 26.13 58.30 -25.68
C ASP A 482 27.61 57.87 -25.58
N LEU A 483 28.09 57.18 -26.54
CA LEU A 483 29.23 57.46 -27.38
C LEU A 483 29.94 56.22 -27.92
N SER A 484 30.03 56.29 -29.24
CA SER A 484 30.95 55.67 -30.21
C SER A 484 30.81 54.18 -30.46
#